data_cc5ce0591a7eb936f6ec7f3235b50c33
#
_entry.id   cc5ce0591a7eb936f6ec7f3235b50c33
#
_cell.length_a   1.000
_cell.length_b   1.000
_cell.length_c   1.000
_cell.angle_alpha   90.00
_cell.angle_beta   90.00
_cell.angle_gamma   90.00
#
_symmetry.space_group_name_H-M   'P 1'
#
loop_
_entity.id
_entity.type
_entity.pdbx_description
1 polymer ?
#
loop_
_entity_poly.entity_id
_entity_poly.type
_entity_poly.pdbx_seq_one_letter_code
_entity_poly.pdbx_strand_id
1 'polypeptide(L)'
;VMKGHVVELSMQMYGCRVVQKALEHSPIEKQQVLVAELNGHVLRCVRDQNGNHVIQKCIEVVDPQNMPFIVDSFKGQVYSLATHPYGCRVIQRMFEHGRADVLNPLLSELHQYTVALVQDQYGNYVIQHILEQGTTGDRTQIIEKCLK
;
A
#
# COMPACT_ATOMS: atom_id res chain seq x y z
N VAL A 1 9.50 -14.77 19.68
CA VAL A 1 8.83 -15.87 19.00
C VAL A 1 8.54 -15.50 17.53
N MET A 2 8.10 -14.28 17.27
CA MET A 2 7.85 -13.82 15.90
C MET A 2 9.12 -13.44 15.14
N LYS A 3 10.17 -13.05 15.84
CA LYS A 3 11.41 -12.61 15.21
C LYS A 3 11.97 -13.72 14.31
N GLY A 4 12.27 -13.39 13.06
CA GLY A 4 12.73 -14.35 12.07
C GLY A 4 11.63 -15.08 11.33
N HIS A 5 10.34 -14.87 11.70
CA HIS A 5 9.20 -15.58 11.12
C HIS A 5 8.09 -14.65 10.62
N VAL A 6 8.33 -13.33 10.61
CA VAL A 6 7.27 -12.35 10.28
C VAL A 6 6.69 -12.58 8.90
N VAL A 7 7.53 -12.75 7.88
CA VAL A 7 7.06 -12.95 6.50
C VAL A 7 6.21 -14.23 6.40
N GLU A 8 6.72 -15.32 6.94
CA GLU A 8 6.04 -16.60 6.92
C GLU A 8 4.68 -16.52 7.61
N LEU A 9 4.64 -15.97 8.82
CA LEU A 9 3.41 -15.80 9.59
C LEU A 9 2.43 -14.87 8.89
N SER A 10 2.93 -13.83 8.23
CA SER A 10 2.08 -12.86 7.54
C SER A 10 1.28 -13.50 6.41
N MET A 11 1.75 -14.59 5.84
CA MET A 11 1.08 -15.27 4.74
C MET A 11 0.16 -16.40 5.19
N GLN A 12 0.02 -16.62 6.50
CA GLN A 12 -0.87 -17.65 7.06
C GLN A 12 -2.18 -17.03 7.53
N MET A 13 -3.28 -17.76 7.37
CA MET A 13 -4.62 -17.27 7.73
C MET A 13 -4.70 -16.78 9.18
N TYR A 14 -4.17 -17.55 10.11
CA TYR A 14 -4.20 -17.18 11.53
C TYR A 14 -2.98 -16.38 11.94
N GLY A 15 -1.81 -16.70 11.36
CA GLY A 15 -0.57 -15.98 11.64
C GLY A 15 -0.65 -14.52 11.29
N CYS A 16 -1.29 -14.17 10.17
CA CYS A 16 -1.41 -12.76 9.76
C CYS A 16 -2.19 -11.93 10.79
N ARG A 17 -3.18 -12.53 11.45
CA ARG A 17 -3.96 -11.85 12.48
C ARG A 17 -3.10 -11.55 13.71
N VAL A 18 -2.24 -12.49 14.09
CA VAL A 18 -1.33 -12.31 15.22
C VAL A 18 -0.30 -11.23 14.91
N VAL A 19 0.26 -11.23 13.70
CA VAL A 19 1.22 -10.20 13.28
C VAL A 19 0.56 -8.82 13.30
N GLN A 20 -0.68 -8.68 12.80
CA GLN A 20 -1.40 -7.42 12.82
C GLN A 20 -1.61 -6.91 14.24
N LYS A 21 -2.02 -7.78 15.16
CA LYS A 21 -2.22 -7.40 16.56
C LYS A 21 -0.90 -7.02 17.24
N ALA A 22 0.17 -7.72 16.91
CA ALA A 22 1.49 -7.38 17.43
C ALA A 22 1.92 -5.98 16.97
N LEU A 23 1.67 -5.64 15.70
CA LEU A 23 1.98 -4.32 15.17
C LEU A 23 1.16 -3.22 15.88
N GLU A 24 -0.12 -3.48 16.13
CA GLU A 24 -0.99 -2.50 16.80
C GLU A 24 -0.57 -2.21 18.23
N HIS A 25 -0.14 -3.22 18.96
CA HIS A 25 0.05 -3.15 20.42
C HIS A 25 1.50 -3.13 20.86
N SER A 26 2.47 -3.23 19.95
CA SER A 26 3.89 -3.21 20.32
C SER A 26 4.42 -1.80 20.42
N PRO A 27 5.41 -1.58 21.31
CA PRO A 27 6.17 -0.33 21.33
C PRO A 27 6.85 -0.09 19.97
N ILE A 28 7.16 1.17 19.68
CA ILE A 28 7.76 1.59 18.41
C ILE A 28 9.01 0.77 18.08
N GLU A 29 9.88 0.53 19.03
CA GLU A 29 11.12 -0.21 18.84
C GLU A 29 10.87 -1.63 18.36
N LYS A 30 9.85 -2.29 18.93
CA LYS A 30 9.48 -3.64 18.53
C LYS A 30 8.77 -3.66 17.19
N GLN A 31 7.94 -2.65 16.91
CA GLN A 31 7.34 -2.48 15.59
C GLN A 31 8.42 -2.42 14.51
N GLN A 32 9.47 -1.63 14.74
CA GLN A 32 10.56 -1.48 13.78
C GLN A 32 11.26 -2.81 13.49
N VAL A 33 11.45 -3.63 14.53
CA VAL A 33 12.06 -4.95 14.36
C VAL A 33 11.19 -5.86 13.50
N LEU A 34 9.88 -5.86 13.76
CA LEU A 34 8.93 -6.70 13.00
C LEU A 34 8.83 -6.23 11.55
N VAL A 35 8.71 -4.92 11.35
CA VAL A 35 8.57 -4.33 10.02
C VAL A 35 9.83 -4.52 9.18
N ALA A 36 11.00 -4.43 9.79
CA ALA A 36 12.27 -4.61 9.09
C ALA A 36 12.37 -5.98 8.41
N GLU A 37 11.74 -7.01 8.96
CA GLU A 37 11.74 -8.34 8.35
C GLU A 37 10.95 -8.40 7.04
N LEU A 38 10.05 -7.44 6.81
CA LEU A 38 9.27 -7.36 5.57
C LEU A 38 10.06 -6.76 4.41
N ASN A 39 11.19 -6.12 4.69
CA ASN A 39 12.03 -5.54 3.65
C ASN A 39 12.48 -6.61 2.66
N GLY A 40 12.25 -6.35 1.36
CA GLY A 40 12.53 -7.31 0.31
C GLY A 40 11.40 -8.30 0.03
N HIS A 41 10.33 -8.26 0.83
CA HIS A 41 9.19 -9.19 0.71
C HIS A 41 7.85 -8.46 0.55
N VAL A 42 7.87 -7.13 0.41
CA VAL A 42 6.66 -6.31 0.42
C VAL A 42 5.70 -6.70 -0.70
N LEU A 43 6.17 -6.76 -1.94
CA LEU A 43 5.31 -7.08 -3.07
C LEU A 43 4.71 -8.49 -2.97
N ARG A 44 5.48 -9.43 -2.47
CA ARG A 44 5.02 -10.79 -2.24
C ARG A 44 3.88 -10.82 -1.23
N CYS A 45 4.00 -10.06 -0.14
CA CYS A 45 2.95 -9.94 0.87
C CYS A 45 1.72 -9.23 0.31
N VAL A 46 1.92 -8.17 -0.46
CA VAL A 46 0.80 -7.40 -1.04
C VAL A 46 -0.08 -8.28 -1.92
N ARG A 47 0.53 -9.19 -2.67
CA ARG A 47 -0.20 -10.06 -3.59
C ARG A 47 -0.78 -11.31 -2.93
N ASP A 48 -0.50 -11.53 -1.65
CA ASP A 48 -1.01 -12.66 -0.91
C ASP A 48 -2.34 -12.33 -0.22
N GLN A 49 -3.28 -13.28 -0.19
CA GLN A 49 -4.60 -13.06 0.39
C GLN A 49 -4.56 -12.72 1.89
N ASN A 50 -3.52 -13.12 2.59
CA ASN A 50 -3.33 -12.83 4.01
C ASN A 50 -2.32 -11.72 4.21
N GLY A 51 -1.19 -11.79 3.50
CA GLY A 51 -0.10 -10.84 3.63
C GLY A 51 -0.48 -9.39 3.34
N ASN A 52 -1.44 -9.17 2.44
CA ASN A 52 -1.88 -7.81 2.11
C ASN A 52 -2.43 -7.08 3.33
N HIS A 53 -3.11 -7.79 4.23
CA HIS A 53 -3.66 -7.20 5.46
C HIS A 53 -2.55 -6.76 6.41
N VAL A 54 -1.44 -7.50 6.45
CA VAL A 54 -0.29 -7.11 7.27
C VAL A 54 0.34 -5.82 6.75
N ILE A 55 0.50 -5.71 5.43
CA ILE A 55 1.04 -4.49 4.82
C ILE A 55 0.10 -3.31 5.06
N GLN A 56 -1.22 -3.51 4.93
CA GLN A 56 -2.20 -2.46 5.22
C GLN A 56 -2.08 -2.02 6.68
N LYS A 57 -1.90 -2.96 7.61
CA LYS A 57 -1.74 -2.64 9.02
C LYS A 57 -0.46 -1.83 9.27
N CYS A 58 0.65 -2.19 8.62
CA CYS A 58 1.89 -1.42 8.70
C CYS A 58 1.65 0.03 8.28
N ILE A 59 0.94 0.23 7.17
CA ILE A 59 0.65 1.57 6.65
C ILE A 59 -0.19 2.36 7.65
N GLU A 60 -1.14 1.72 8.32
CA GLU A 60 -2.02 2.38 9.30
C GLU A 60 -1.32 2.78 10.59
N VAL A 61 -0.44 1.93 11.13
CA VAL A 61 0.03 2.09 12.52
C VAL A 61 1.52 2.43 12.65
N VAL A 62 2.33 2.18 11.64
CA VAL A 62 3.77 2.42 11.70
C VAL A 62 4.09 3.75 11.02
N ASP A 63 4.99 4.54 11.63
CA ASP A 63 5.41 5.81 11.06
C ASP A 63 6.08 5.56 9.69
N PRO A 64 5.65 6.27 8.63
CA PRO A 64 6.25 6.11 7.30
C PRO A 64 7.77 6.29 7.26
N GLN A 65 8.33 7.10 8.16
CA GLN A 65 9.78 7.29 8.26
C GLN A 65 10.52 6.01 8.59
N ASN A 66 9.83 5.06 9.24
CA ASN A 66 10.42 3.77 9.64
C ASN A 66 10.26 2.70 8.56
N MET A 67 9.57 3.03 7.45
CA MET A 67 9.26 2.06 6.39
C MET A 67 9.47 2.62 4.99
N PRO A 68 10.60 3.29 4.69
CA PRO A 68 10.79 3.85 3.35
C PRO A 68 10.79 2.74 2.27
N PHE A 69 11.19 1.53 2.65
CA PHE A 69 11.23 0.40 1.71
C PHE A 69 9.86 0.00 1.18
N ILE A 70 8.77 0.30 1.90
CA ILE A 70 7.42 -0.02 1.42
C ILE A 70 7.08 0.85 0.21
N VAL A 71 7.28 2.16 0.31
CA VAL A 71 7.06 3.07 -0.82
C VAL A 71 8.00 2.75 -1.97
N ASP A 72 9.27 2.50 -1.66
CA ASP A 72 10.27 2.18 -2.69
C ASP A 72 9.90 0.91 -3.44
N SER A 73 9.32 -0.07 -2.77
CA SER A 73 8.87 -1.32 -3.40
C SER A 73 7.74 -1.07 -4.41
N PHE A 74 6.94 -0.03 -4.21
CA PHE A 74 5.82 0.29 -5.09
C PHE A 74 6.21 1.09 -6.32
N LYS A 75 7.37 1.72 -6.33
CA LYS A 75 7.87 2.48 -7.47
C LYS A 75 8.05 1.56 -8.67
N GLY A 76 7.47 1.93 -9.81
CA GLY A 76 7.48 1.11 -11.01
C GLY A 76 6.45 -0.02 -11.00
N GLN A 77 5.66 -0.16 -9.92
CA GLN A 77 4.68 -1.24 -9.76
C GLN A 77 3.25 -0.74 -9.54
N VAL A 78 3.02 0.56 -9.62
CA VAL A 78 1.73 1.15 -9.27
C VAL A 78 0.60 0.58 -10.13
N TYR A 79 0.79 0.51 -11.45
CA TYR A 79 -0.23 -0.05 -12.33
C TYR A 79 -0.53 -1.51 -12.01
N SER A 80 0.51 -2.33 -11.86
CA SER A 80 0.38 -3.74 -11.54
C SER A 80 -0.37 -3.96 -10.23
N LEU A 81 -0.06 -3.14 -9.20
CA LEU A 81 -0.72 -3.24 -7.91
C LEU A 81 -2.14 -2.69 -7.94
N ALA A 82 -2.37 -1.57 -8.62
CA ALA A 82 -3.68 -0.94 -8.69
C ALA A 82 -4.71 -1.82 -9.42
N THR A 83 -4.25 -2.68 -10.31
CA THR A 83 -5.11 -3.61 -11.06
C THR A 83 -5.17 -5.00 -10.44
N HIS A 84 -4.61 -5.17 -9.24
CA HIS A 84 -4.62 -6.44 -8.52
C HIS A 84 -5.71 -6.43 -7.44
N PRO A 85 -6.45 -7.52 -7.21
CA PRO A 85 -7.55 -7.54 -6.23
C PRO A 85 -7.13 -7.18 -4.80
N TYR A 86 -5.93 -7.51 -4.39
CA TYR A 86 -5.41 -7.13 -3.06
C TYR A 86 -4.55 -5.87 -3.14
N GLY A 87 -3.75 -5.75 -4.18
CA GLY A 87 -2.87 -4.59 -4.38
C GLY A 87 -3.63 -3.28 -4.43
N CYS A 88 -4.82 -3.26 -5.05
CA CYS A 88 -5.61 -2.02 -5.13
C CYS A 88 -6.01 -1.51 -3.74
N ARG A 89 -6.27 -2.40 -2.80
CA ARG A 89 -6.60 -2.03 -1.42
C ARG A 89 -5.40 -1.44 -0.69
N VAL A 90 -4.22 -2.04 -0.91
CA VAL A 90 -2.99 -1.54 -0.31
C VAL A 90 -2.64 -0.14 -0.83
N ILE A 91 -2.79 0.07 -2.14
CA ILE A 91 -2.55 1.38 -2.76
C ILE A 91 -3.50 2.43 -2.18
N GLN A 92 -4.78 2.09 -2.01
CA GLN A 92 -5.75 3.01 -1.40
C GLN A 92 -5.36 3.39 0.02
N ARG A 93 -4.93 2.42 0.83
CA ARG A 93 -4.46 2.70 2.19
C ARG A 93 -3.22 3.58 2.19
N MET A 94 -2.32 3.35 1.24
CA MET A 94 -1.12 4.16 1.10
C MET A 94 -1.49 5.64 0.86
N PHE A 95 -2.46 5.90 -0.01
CA PHE A 95 -2.89 7.26 -0.30
C PHE A 95 -3.68 7.90 0.85
N GLU A 96 -4.34 7.10 1.68
CA GLU A 96 -5.03 7.61 2.87
C GLU A 96 -4.07 8.05 3.98
N HIS A 97 -3.00 7.30 4.18
CA HIS A 97 -2.14 7.46 5.35
C HIS A 97 -0.76 8.03 5.04
N GLY A 98 -0.35 8.05 3.79
CA GLY A 98 0.97 8.53 3.40
C GLY A 98 1.06 10.03 3.34
N ARG A 99 2.27 10.55 3.45
CA ARG A 99 2.55 11.98 3.31
C ARG A 99 2.66 12.35 1.82
N ALA A 100 2.17 13.54 1.47
CA ALA A 100 2.14 13.99 0.08
C ALA A 100 3.52 13.95 -0.59
N ASP A 101 4.55 14.39 0.12
CA ASP A 101 5.92 14.41 -0.42
C ASP A 101 6.45 13.01 -0.74
N VAL A 102 6.07 12.03 0.07
CA VAL A 102 6.47 10.64 -0.11
C VAL A 102 5.64 9.98 -1.23
N LEU A 103 4.38 10.36 -1.36
CA LEU A 103 3.45 9.76 -2.32
C LEU A 103 3.57 10.34 -3.73
N ASN A 104 4.17 11.52 -3.90
CA ASN A 104 4.25 12.17 -5.21
C ASN A 104 4.80 11.29 -6.33
N PRO A 105 5.89 10.52 -6.13
CA PRO A 105 6.37 9.62 -7.18
C PRO A 105 5.35 8.55 -7.58
N LEU A 106 4.59 8.03 -6.60
CA LEU A 106 3.57 7.03 -6.85
C LEU A 106 2.37 7.63 -7.57
N LEU A 107 1.96 8.85 -7.19
CA LEU A 107 0.88 9.57 -7.86
C LEU A 107 1.25 9.91 -9.29
N SER A 108 2.47 10.36 -9.55
CA SER A 108 2.94 10.65 -10.91
C SER A 108 2.85 9.40 -11.79
N GLU A 109 3.26 8.27 -11.27
CA GLU A 109 3.17 7.00 -11.98
C GLU A 109 1.71 6.61 -12.24
N LEU A 110 0.85 6.78 -11.24
CA LEU A 110 -0.57 6.48 -11.37
C LEU A 110 -1.22 7.34 -12.45
N HIS A 111 -0.89 8.63 -12.51
CA HIS A 111 -1.45 9.54 -13.50
C HIS A 111 -1.10 9.15 -14.94
N GLN A 112 0.00 8.43 -15.15
CA GLN A 112 0.36 7.93 -16.48
C GLN A 112 -0.61 6.87 -16.98
N TYR A 113 -1.31 6.17 -16.09
CA TYR A 113 -2.19 5.05 -16.41
C TYR A 113 -3.66 5.35 -16.11
N THR A 114 -4.02 6.62 -15.92
CA THR A 114 -5.37 7.02 -15.49
C THR A 114 -6.48 6.39 -16.35
N VAL A 115 -6.39 6.48 -17.67
CA VAL A 115 -7.43 5.97 -18.57
C VAL A 115 -7.57 4.46 -18.44
N ALA A 116 -6.46 3.74 -18.41
CA ALA A 116 -6.48 2.30 -18.23
C ALA A 116 -7.06 1.89 -16.88
N LEU A 117 -6.71 2.62 -15.81
CA LEU A 117 -7.19 2.34 -14.47
C LEU A 117 -8.68 2.57 -14.33
N VAL A 118 -9.21 3.63 -14.94
CA VAL A 118 -10.66 3.93 -14.92
C VAL A 118 -11.48 2.76 -15.47
N GLN A 119 -10.94 2.06 -16.45
CA GLN A 119 -11.62 0.95 -17.13
C GLN A 119 -11.38 -0.41 -16.48
N ASP A 120 -10.48 -0.47 -15.50
CA ASP A 120 -10.13 -1.74 -14.86
C ASP A 120 -11.07 -2.05 -13.69
N GLN A 121 -11.38 -3.32 -13.49
CA GLN A 121 -12.30 -3.76 -12.43
C GLN A 121 -11.82 -3.44 -11.01
N TYR A 122 -10.51 -3.30 -10.80
CA TYR A 122 -9.93 -2.94 -9.50
C TYR A 122 -9.34 -1.53 -9.53
N GLY A 123 -8.71 -1.16 -10.63
CA GLY A 123 -8.10 0.16 -10.78
C GLY A 123 -9.08 1.31 -10.65
N ASN A 124 -10.36 1.09 -11.07
CA ASN A 124 -11.37 2.14 -10.95
C ASN A 124 -11.58 2.57 -9.48
N TYR A 125 -11.45 1.65 -8.53
CA TYR A 125 -11.60 2.00 -7.11
C TYR A 125 -10.48 2.90 -6.62
N VAL A 126 -9.26 2.69 -7.14
CA VAL A 126 -8.13 3.56 -6.80
C VAL A 126 -8.38 4.98 -7.31
N ILE A 127 -8.85 5.11 -8.55
CA ILE A 127 -9.16 6.42 -9.14
C ILE A 127 -10.31 7.10 -8.37
N GLN A 128 -11.36 6.36 -8.04
CA GLN A 128 -12.46 6.91 -7.22
C GLN A 128 -11.95 7.43 -5.89
N HIS A 129 -11.05 6.69 -5.25
CA HIS A 129 -10.47 7.08 -3.97
C HIS A 129 -9.72 8.41 -4.09
N ILE A 130 -8.94 8.58 -5.15
CA ILE A 130 -8.19 9.83 -5.37
C ILE A 130 -9.14 11.00 -5.65
N LEU A 131 -10.22 10.75 -6.39
CA LEU A 131 -11.23 11.79 -6.65
C LEU A 131 -11.93 12.22 -5.36
N GLU A 132 -12.13 11.32 -4.42
CA GLU A 132 -12.76 11.63 -3.13
C GLU A 132 -11.79 12.25 -2.12
N GLN A 133 -10.57 11.72 -2.04
CA GLN A 133 -9.62 12.01 -0.96
C GLN A 133 -8.40 12.81 -1.42
N GLY A 134 -8.15 12.91 -2.72
CA GLY A 134 -6.95 13.55 -3.26
C GLY A 134 -7.00 15.06 -3.26
N THR A 135 -5.89 15.66 -3.67
CA THR A 135 -5.80 17.13 -3.81
C THR A 135 -6.61 17.60 -5.03
N THR A 136 -6.88 18.91 -5.07
CA THR A 136 -7.54 19.54 -6.22
C THR A 136 -6.74 19.31 -7.50
N GLY A 137 -5.40 19.39 -7.42
CA GLY A 137 -4.53 19.16 -8.56
C GLY A 137 -4.66 17.73 -9.12
N ASP A 138 -4.70 16.74 -8.23
CA ASP A 138 -4.87 15.35 -8.65
C ASP A 138 -6.23 15.11 -9.29
N ARG A 139 -7.29 15.66 -8.71
CA ARG A 139 -8.65 15.57 -9.25
C ARG A 139 -8.72 16.18 -10.66
N THR A 140 -8.14 17.35 -10.83
CA THR A 140 -8.13 18.06 -12.12
C THR A 140 -7.40 17.23 -13.17
N GLN A 141 -6.23 16.68 -12.86
CA GLN A 141 -5.48 15.84 -13.79
C GLN A 141 -6.29 14.63 -14.26
N ILE A 142 -6.97 13.96 -13.32
CA ILE A 142 -7.78 12.79 -13.64
C ILE A 142 -8.95 13.17 -14.53
N ILE A 143 -9.67 14.22 -14.17
CA ILE A 143 -10.84 14.68 -14.93
C ILE A 143 -10.43 15.08 -16.36
N GLU A 144 -9.35 15.83 -16.51
CA GLU A 144 -8.86 16.23 -17.83
C GLU A 144 -8.50 15.04 -18.71
N LYS A 145 -7.84 14.03 -18.15
CA LYS A 145 -7.48 12.83 -18.91
C LYS A 145 -8.69 12.02 -19.33
N CYS A 146 -9.73 11.96 -18.49
CA CYS A 146 -10.95 11.24 -18.81
C CYS A 146 -11.80 11.92 -19.88
N LEU A 147 -11.69 13.25 -19.97
CA LEU A 147 -12.44 14.04 -20.96
C LEU A 147 -11.80 14.06 -22.36
N LYS A 148 -10.54 13.66 -22.45
CA LYS A 148 -9.84 13.53 -23.72
C LYS A 148 -10.10 12.14 -24.28
#